data_3f8320dbeabc3523dcda551f74e3e5bb
#
_entry.id   3f8320dbeabc3523dcda551f74e3e5bb
#
_cell.length_a   1.000
_cell.length_b   1.000
_cell.length_c   1.000
_cell.angle_alpha   90.00
_cell.angle_beta   90.00
_cell.angle_gamma   90.00
#
_symmetry.space_group_name_H-M   'P 1'
#
loop_
_entity.id
_entity.type
_entity.pdbx_description
1 polymer ?
#
loop_
_entity_poly.entity_id
_entity_poly.type
_entity_poly.pdbx_seq_one_letter_code
_entity_poly.pdbx_strand_id
1 'polypeptide(L)'
;MKRYFTEAIKYGLFFFYLLSSAHSFAQETEGEQVLQFERTAINIGTLSEDDAPVTYHFKYCNVSKKTVRISKLTTSCGCTVAKCNKDLVQPGERGEINLVFHPKDQAGDLYREAFVYTDLSGKKPMTRLVLTGKVSPTSDQWKGYPVAIGNTLRLKRKEWQIRVLSREGMQVERFICVNIGKQPLNLSALMLPEYIRFRTEPKAILPETEADMILSIDRSLLPQKSEITFCLVLDGVSVRPSERTVQVKLLLQ
;
A
#
# COMPACT_ATOMS: atom_id res chain seq x y z
N MET A 1 -45.57 -68.67 8.06
CA MET A 1 -45.29 -67.60 9.02
C MET A 1 -43.84 -67.58 9.57
N LYS A 2 -42.94 -68.50 9.23
CA LYS A 2 -41.54 -68.55 9.75
C LYS A 2 -40.46 -67.96 8.78
N ARG A 3 -40.82 -67.57 7.56
CA ARG A 3 -39.85 -67.15 6.52
C ARG A 3 -39.62 -65.62 6.48
N TYR A 4 -40.51 -64.83 7.04
CA TYR A 4 -40.40 -63.36 7.01
C TYR A 4 -39.62 -62.78 8.24
N PHE A 5 -39.42 -63.62 9.25
CA PHE A 5 -38.75 -63.16 10.50
C PHE A 5 -37.21 -63.19 10.37
N THR A 6 -36.66 -64.04 9.49
CA THR A 6 -35.22 -64.18 9.30
C THR A 6 -34.62 -63.11 8.36
N GLU A 7 -35.41 -62.53 7.47
CA GLU A 7 -34.97 -61.47 6.59
C GLU A 7 -34.92 -60.11 7.29
N ALA A 8 -35.85 -59.80 8.20
CA ALA A 8 -35.88 -58.54 8.95
C ALA A 8 -34.67 -58.38 9.88
N ILE A 9 -34.09 -59.46 10.42
CA ILE A 9 -32.91 -59.43 11.27
C ILE A 9 -31.62 -59.17 10.46
N LYS A 10 -31.54 -59.63 9.21
CA LYS A 10 -30.39 -59.37 8.33
C LYS A 10 -30.30 -57.90 7.93
N TYR A 11 -31.42 -57.24 7.64
CA TYR A 11 -31.43 -55.81 7.24
C TYR A 11 -31.30 -54.90 8.46
N GLY A 12 -31.79 -55.30 9.63
CA GLY A 12 -31.60 -54.55 10.88
C GLY A 12 -30.15 -54.48 11.34
N LEU A 13 -29.40 -55.57 11.23
CA LEU A 13 -27.97 -55.61 11.57
C LEU A 13 -27.08 -54.90 10.53
N PHE A 14 -27.48 -54.89 9.27
CA PHE A 14 -26.74 -54.16 8.22
C PHE A 14 -26.93 -52.63 8.32
N PHE A 15 -28.12 -52.19 8.74
CA PHE A 15 -28.41 -50.76 8.93
C PHE A 15 -27.75 -50.22 10.21
N PHE A 16 -27.56 -51.05 11.25
CA PHE A 16 -26.86 -50.65 12.48
C PHE A 16 -25.34 -50.54 12.28
N TYR A 17 -24.77 -51.30 11.31
CA TYR A 17 -23.34 -51.24 10.98
C TYR A 17 -22.99 -50.04 10.09
N LEU A 18 -23.94 -49.49 9.32
CA LEU A 18 -23.77 -48.28 8.48
C LEU A 18 -23.86 -46.98 9.28
N LEU A 19 -24.48 -46.98 10.47
CA LEU A 19 -24.59 -45.80 11.34
C LEU A 19 -23.40 -45.60 12.29
N SER A 20 -22.53 -46.60 12.43
CA SER A 20 -21.37 -46.52 13.34
C SER A 20 -20.07 -46.03 12.67
N SER A 21 -20.07 -45.73 11.36
CA SER A 21 -18.86 -45.32 10.61
C SER A 21 -18.76 -43.82 10.33
N ALA A 22 -19.61 -42.98 10.93
CA ALA A 22 -19.65 -41.54 10.57
C ALA A 22 -19.36 -40.61 11.76
N HIS A 23 -18.40 -40.93 12.62
CA HIS A 23 -17.86 -39.95 13.60
C HIS A 23 -16.35 -40.11 13.75
N SER A 24 -15.63 -40.11 12.65
CA SER A 24 -14.25 -39.65 12.71
C SER A 24 -14.26 -38.13 12.54
N PHE A 25 -14.68 -37.41 13.58
CA PHE A 25 -14.22 -36.06 13.76
C PHE A 25 -12.69 -36.13 13.81
N ALA A 26 -12.04 -35.63 12.77
CA ALA A 26 -10.64 -35.28 12.87
C ALA A 26 -10.52 -34.29 14.04
N GLN A 27 -10.09 -34.79 15.20
CA GLN A 27 -9.53 -33.96 16.25
C GLN A 27 -8.32 -33.29 15.56
N GLU A 28 -8.48 -32.04 15.10
CA GLU A 28 -7.35 -31.16 15.00
C GLU A 28 -6.72 -31.17 16.40
N THR A 29 -5.57 -31.80 16.52
CA THR A 29 -4.72 -31.66 17.70
C THR A 29 -4.48 -30.16 17.83
N GLU A 30 -5.17 -29.50 18.76
CA GLU A 30 -4.82 -28.16 19.21
C GLU A 30 -3.34 -28.26 19.60
N GLY A 31 -2.48 -27.71 18.74
CA GLY A 31 -1.05 -27.57 19.05
C GLY A 31 -0.98 -26.83 20.38
N GLU A 32 -0.17 -27.35 21.32
CA GLU A 32 0.04 -26.75 22.63
C GLU A 32 0.16 -25.23 22.48
N GLN A 33 -0.81 -24.48 23.04
CA GLN A 33 -0.86 -23.03 22.90
C GLN A 33 0.35 -22.45 23.64
N VAL A 34 1.33 -22.04 22.89
CA VAL A 34 2.64 -21.60 23.41
C VAL A 34 2.60 -20.14 23.82
N LEU A 35 2.05 -19.28 22.95
CA LEU A 35 1.82 -17.87 23.23
C LEU A 35 0.32 -17.63 23.38
N GLN A 36 -0.11 -17.21 24.54
CA GLN A 36 -1.49 -16.82 24.81
C GLN A 36 -1.63 -15.32 24.62
N PHE A 37 -2.44 -14.90 23.63
CA PHE A 37 -2.75 -13.51 23.37
C PHE A 37 -3.96 -13.05 24.18
N GLU A 38 -3.94 -11.83 24.72
CA GLU A 38 -5.10 -11.20 25.37
C GLU A 38 -6.27 -11.03 24.36
N ARG A 39 -5.92 -10.74 23.11
CA ARG A 39 -6.83 -10.68 21.95
C ARG A 39 -6.05 -10.97 20.68
N THR A 40 -6.70 -11.62 19.72
CA THR A 40 -6.13 -11.89 18.38
C THR A 40 -6.78 -11.05 17.28
N ALA A 41 -7.84 -10.32 17.60
CA ALA A 41 -8.52 -9.42 16.68
C ALA A 41 -8.77 -8.07 17.33
N ILE A 42 -8.60 -6.99 16.57
CA ILE A 42 -8.91 -5.62 16.97
C ILE A 42 -9.78 -5.00 15.88
N ASN A 43 -10.94 -4.46 16.28
CA ASN A 43 -11.70 -3.56 15.42
C ASN A 43 -11.16 -2.15 15.62
N ILE A 44 -10.63 -1.56 14.54
CA ILE A 44 -10.03 -0.22 14.55
C ILE A 44 -11.06 0.90 14.44
N GLY A 45 -12.35 0.57 14.27
CA GLY A 45 -13.39 1.56 13.97
C GLY A 45 -13.26 2.11 12.55
N THR A 46 -13.41 3.44 12.42
CA THR A 46 -13.25 4.15 11.15
C THR A 46 -12.06 5.08 11.21
N LEU A 47 -11.15 4.96 10.26
CA LEU A 47 -10.05 5.89 10.00
C LEU A 47 -10.31 6.65 8.70
N SER A 48 -9.54 7.72 8.47
CA SER A 48 -9.44 8.40 7.17
C SER A 48 -8.15 7.96 6.44
N GLU A 49 -8.16 7.97 5.10
CA GLU A 49 -6.92 7.86 4.32
C GLU A 49 -5.90 8.97 4.65
N ASP A 50 -6.38 10.09 5.19
CA ASP A 50 -5.58 11.26 5.56
C ASP A 50 -4.95 11.12 6.96
N ASP A 51 -5.33 10.10 7.74
CA ASP A 51 -4.79 9.86 9.06
C ASP A 51 -3.33 9.39 9.00
N ALA A 52 -2.57 9.74 10.02
CA ALA A 52 -1.22 9.22 10.21
C ALA A 52 -1.24 7.70 10.48
N PRO A 53 -0.13 6.99 10.26
CA PRO A 53 -0.04 5.58 10.62
C PRO A 53 -0.38 5.33 12.09
N VAL A 54 -1.20 4.30 12.36
CA VAL A 54 -1.67 3.94 13.70
C VAL A 54 -1.08 2.61 14.12
N THR A 55 -0.63 2.53 15.38
CA THR A 55 -0.06 1.31 15.95
C THR A 55 -1.09 0.60 16.84
N TYR A 56 -1.29 -0.69 16.59
CA TYR A 56 -2.18 -1.56 17.36
C TYR A 56 -1.36 -2.62 18.10
N HIS A 57 -1.61 -2.75 19.40
CA HIS A 57 -0.84 -3.56 20.33
C HIS A 57 -1.54 -4.90 20.62
N PHE A 58 -0.88 -6.00 20.32
CA PHE A 58 -1.31 -7.37 20.64
C PHE A 58 -0.41 -7.93 21.74
N LYS A 59 -0.89 -7.86 22.97
CA LYS A 59 -0.17 -8.38 24.13
C LYS A 59 -0.33 -9.88 24.24
N TYR A 60 0.75 -10.55 24.62
CA TYR A 60 0.80 -12.00 24.82
C TYR A 60 1.61 -12.39 26.05
N CYS A 61 1.44 -13.64 26.48
CA CYS A 61 2.23 -14.29 27.52
C CYS A 61 2.70 -15.65 27.00
N ASN A 62 3.95 -16.02 27.24
CA ASN A 62 4.42 -17.38 27.03
C ASN A 62 3.89 -18.29 28.15
N VAL A 63 2.90 -19.10 27.83
CA VAL A 63 2.28 -20.05 28.78
C VAL A 63 2.93 -21.43 28.74
N SER A 64 3.91 -21.64 27.86
CA SER A 64 4.65 -22.90 27.78
C SER A 64 5.76 -22.96 28.86
N LYS A 65 6.32 -24.15 29.05
CA LYS A 65 7.47 -24.39 29.95
C LYS A 65 8.83 -24.15 29.28
N LYS A 66 8.85 -23.70 28.01
CA LYS A 66 10.06 -23.50 27.21
C LYS A 66 10.22 -22.05 26.82
N THR A 67 11.46 -21.59 26.66
CA THR A 67 11.76 -20.34 25.99
C THR A 67 11.32 -20.45 24.54
N VAL A 68 10.62 -19.46 24.03
CA VAL A 68 10.07 -19.40 22.68
C VAL A 68 10.72 -18.27 21.92
N ARG A 69 11.16 -18.55 20.70
CA ARG A 69 11.67 -17.53 19.78
C ARG A 69 10.60 -17.20 18.75
N ILE A 70 10.24 -15.91 18.64
CA ILE A 70 9.45 -15.41 17.51
C ILE A 70 10.37 -15.34 16.30
N SER A 71 10.26 -16.31 15.41
CA SER A 71 11.19 -16.52 14.28
C SER A 71 10.85 -15.67 13.06
N LYS A 72 9.54 -15.35 12.88
CA LYS A 72 9.07 -14.60 11.72
C LYS A 72 7.71 -13.93 11.99
N LEU A 73 7.55 -12.73 11.49
CA LEU A 73 6.29 -12.02 11.38
C LEU A 73 6.02 -11.70 9.91
N THR A 74 4.82 -11.99 9.42
CA THR A 74 4.40 -11.64 8.05
C THR A 74 3.04 -10.99 8.08
N THR A 75 2.74 -10.16 7.08
CA THR A 75 1.45 -9.47 6.94
C THR A 75 0.83 -9.81 5.59
N SER A 76 -0.50 -9.74 5.50
CA SER A 76 -1.25 -10.00 4.28
C SER A 76 -1.13 -8.89 3.22
N CYS A 77 -0.59 -7.70 3.59
CA CYS A 77 -0.38 -6.57 2.67
C CYS A 77 0.85 -5.74 3.06
N GLY A 78 1.36 -4.93 2.11
CA GLY A 78 2.41 -3.95 2.38
C GLY A 78 1.95 -2.73 3.20
N CYS A 79 0.65 -2.56 3.40
CA CYS A 79 0.04 -1.46 4.17
C CYS A 79 0.13 -1.66 5.69
N THR A 80 0.58 -2.83 6.15
CA THR A 80 0.72 -3.17 7.56
C THR A 80 2.12 -3.70 7.83
N VAL A 81 2.77 -3.18 8.86
CA VAL A 81 4.09 -3.64 9.31
C VAL A 81 3.95 -4.26 10.69
N ALA A 82 4.41 -5.51 10.84
CA ALA A 82 4.41 -6.23 12.10
C ALA A 82 5.80 -6.17 12.75
N LYS A 83 5.86 -5.82 14.03
CA LYS A 83 7.09 -5.79 14.85
C LYS A 83 6.82 -6.42 16.21
N CYS A 84 7.75 -7.18 16.74
CA CYS A 84 7.74 -7.62 18.14
C CYS A 84 8.71 -6.75 18.97
N ASN A 85 8.41 -6.56 20.24
CA ASN A 85 9.28 -5.86 21.16
C ASN A 85 10.41 -6.78 21.69
N LYS A 86 10.20 -8.11 21.59
CA LYS A 86 11.18 -9.15 21.98
C LYS A 86 11.05 -10.34 21.03
N ASP A 87 12.17 -10.86 20.61
CA ASP A 87 12.24 -12.09 19.78
C ASP A 87 12.35 -13.37 20.63
N LEU A 88 12.91 -13.28 21.85
CA LEU A 88 13.01 -14.38 22.83
C LEU A 88 12.10 -14.10 24.02
N VAL A 89 11.26 -15.07 24.36
CA VAL A 89 10.25 -14.96 25.42
C VAL A 89 10.36 -16.14 26.39
N GLN A 90 10.77 -15.86 27.62
CA GLN A 90 10.90 -16.88 28.68
C GLN A 90 9.53 -17.42 29.14
N PRO A 91 9.48 -18.61 29.77
CA PRO A 91 8.26 -19.12 30.40
C PRO A 91 7.64 -18.09 31.35
N GLY A 92 6.35 -17.81 31.21
CA GLY A 92 5.63 -16.81 32.00
C GLY A 92 5.88 -15.34 31.61
N GLU A 93 6.82 -15.09 30.71
CA GLU A 93 7.14 -13.72 30.29
C GLU A 93 6.06 -13.16 29.36
N ARG A 94 5.83 -11.84 29.47
CA ARG A 94 4.89 -11.07 28.64
C ARG A 94 5.64 -10.29 27.58
N GLY A 95 5.01 -10.15 26.43
CA GLY A 95 5.47 -9.34 25.32
C GLY A 95 4.32 -8.75 24.54
N GLU A 96 4.67 -8.03 23.46
CA GLU A 96 3.67 -7.52 22.52
C GLU A 96 4.15 -7.58 21.08
N ILE A 97 3.20 -7.76 20.19
CA ILE A 97 3.37 -7.56 18.74
C ILE A 97 2.62 -6.32 18.34
N ASN A 98 3.32 -5.42 17.67
CA ASN A 98 2.81 -4.15 17.20
C ASN A 98 2.51 -4.24 15.72
N LEU A 99 1.27 -3.97 15.32
CA LEU A 99 0.87 -3.81 13.94
C LEU A 99 0.73 -2.33 13.63
N VAL A 100 1.62 -1.79 12.79
CA VAL A 100 1.55 -0.41 12.30
C VAL A 100 0.78 -0.43 10.99
N PHE A 101 -0.42 0.13 10.98
CA PHE A 101 -1.27 0.25 9.80
C PHE A 101 -1.15 1.65 9.19
N HIS A 102 -0.98 1.70 7.87
CA HIS A 102 -0.90 2.90 7.05
C HIS A 102 -2.20 3.07 6.28
N PRO A 103 -3.09 4.03 6.65
CA PRO A 103 -4.42 4.16 6.03
C PRO A 103 -4.40 4.69 4.61
N LYS A 104 -3.35 5.39 4.19
CA LYS A 104 -3.24 6.03 2.88
C LYS A 104 -3.46 5.02 1.74
N ASP A 105 -4.33 5.38 0.79
CA ASP A 105 -4.72 4.56 -0.36
C ASP A 105 -5.37 3.21 0.00
N GLN A 106 -6.05 3.15 1.18
CA GLN A 106 -6.69 1.94 1.71
C GLN A 106 -8.21 2.11 1.91
N ALA A 107 -8.85 3.09 1.22
CA ALA A 107 -10.29 3.34 1.36
C ALA A 107 -11.13 2.07 1.17
N GLY A 108 -12.16 1.91 2.00
CA GLY A 108 -13.08 0.76 1.99
C GLY A 108 -13.07 -0.02 3.29
N ASP A 109 -13.63 -1.22 3.23
CA ASP A 109 -13.65 -2.14 4.38
C ASP A 109 -12.24 -2.71 4.61
N LEU A 110 -11.86 -2.73 5.89
CA LEU A 110 -10.54 -3.18 6.32
C LEU A 110 -10.62 -4.60 6.89
N TYR A 111 -9.82 -5.49 6.33
CA TYR A 111 -9.48 -6.79 6.88
C TYR A 111 -8.01 -7.06 6.60
N ARG A 112 -7.17 -7.04 7.64
CA ARG A 112 -5.72 -7.24 7.52
C ARG A 112 -5.26 -8.28 8.51
N GLU A 113 -4.38 -9.16 8.06
CA GLU A 113 -3.86 -10.25 8.85
C GLU A 113 -2.36 -10.12 9.04
N ALA A 114 -1.90 -10.52 10.21
CA ALA A 114 -0.50 -10.76 10.49
C ALA A 114 -0.34 -12.17 11.06
N PHE A 115 0.68 -12.87 10.63
CA PHE A 115 0.98 -14.24 11.00
C PHE A 115 2.24 -14.28 11.84
N VAL A 116 2.12 -14.90 13.01
CA VAL A 116 3.19 -15.06 14.00
C VAL A 116 3.75 -16.47 13.89
N TYR A 117 5.04 -16.57 13.62
CA TYR A 117 5.78 -17.83 13.59
C TYR A 117 6.77 -17.87 14.75
N THR A 118 6.91 -19.03 15.35
CA THR A 118 7.90 -19.30 16.37
C THR A 118 8.79 -20.46 15.96
N ASP A 119 9.88 -20.68 16.65
CA ASP A 119 10.74 -21.84 16.47
C ASP A 119 10.03 -23.18 16.71
N LEU A 120 8.87 -23.15 17.39
CA LEU A 120 8.02 -24.31 17.67
C LEU A 120 6.88 -24.52 16.67
N SER A 121 6.64 -23.55 15.78
CA SER A 121 5.45 -23.56 14.90
C SER A 121 5.64 -24.30 13.56
N GLY A 122 6.86 -24.73 13.24
CA GLY A 122 7.15 -25.39 11.96
C GLY A 122 6.78 -24.52 10.74
N LYS A 123 6.05 -25.10 9.79
CA LYS A 123 5.62 -24.40 8.55
C LYS A 123 4.33 -23.60 8.69
N LYS A 124 3.51 -23.87 9.70
CA LYS A 124 2.24 -23.16 9.95
C LYS A 124 2.46 -22.01 10.93
N PRO A 125 1.75 -20.88 10.81
CA PRO A 125 1.83 -19.83 11.81
C PRO A 125 1.27 -20.33 13.15
N MET A 126 1.91 -19.91 14.25
CA MET A 126 1.43 -20.16 15.61
C MET A 126 0.10 -19.46 15.88
N THR A 127 -0.01 -18.21 15.42
CA THR A 127 -1.17 -17.37 15.64
C THR A 127 -1.38 -16.44 14.46
N ARG A 128 -2.64 -16.12 14.22
CA ARG A 128 -3.10 -15.11 13.27
C ARG A 128 -3.67 -13.92 14.04
N LEU A 129 -3.15 -12.73 13.80
CA LEU A 129 -3.64 -11.48 14.34
C LEU A 129 -4.43 -10.74 13.26
N VAL A 130 -5.55 -10.13 13.61
CA VAL A 130 -6.49 -9.54 12.66
C VAL A 130 -6.81 -8.10 13.04
N LEU A 131 -6.76 -7.18 12.07
CA LEU A 131 -7.34 -5.85 12.15
C LEU A 131 -8.56 -5.78 11.24
N THR A 132 -9.68 -5.33 11.78
CA THR A 132 -10.93 -5.07 11.03
C THR A 132 -11.40 -3.66 11.25
N GLY A 133 -12.17 -3.12 10.32
CA GLY A 133 -12.74 -1.76 10.44
C GLY A 133 -13.07 -1.18 9.09
N LYS A 134 -13.00 0.16 8.99
CA LYS A 134 -13.26 0.88 7.76
C LYS A 134 -12.28 2.04 7.59
N VAL A 135 -11.89 2.33 6.36
CA VAL A 135 -11.13 3.53 6.00
C VAL A 135 -11.98 4.37 5.07
N SER A 136 -12.28 5.61 5.47
CA SER A 136 -12.97 6.57 4.61
C SER A 136 -12.00 7.12 3.58
N PRO A 137 -12.45 7.38 2.35
CA PRO A 137 -11.61 7.99 1.33
C PRO A 137 -11.15 9.38 1.77
N THR A 138 -9.99 9.81 1.27
CA THR A 138 -9.49 11.17 1.46
C THR A 138 -10.48 12.20 0.89
N SER A 139 -10.59 13.35 1.56
CA SER A 139 -11.30 14.51 1.05
C SER A 139 -10.49 15.30 0.00
N ASP A 140 -9.20 15.02 -0.14
CA ASP A 140 -8.34 15.68 -1.13
C ASP A 140 -8.65 15.16 -2.54
N GLN A 141 -9.49 15.89 -3.27
CA GLN A 141 -9.82 15.60 -4.67
C GLN A 141 -8.57 15.56 -5.59
N TRP A 142 -7.46 16.17 -5.16
CA TRP A 142 -6.22 16.27 -5.90
C TRP A 142 -5.11 15.31 -5.40
N LYS A 143 -5.47 14.23 -4.71
CA LYS A 143 -4.51 13.25 -4.22
C LYS A 143 -3.61 12.65 -5.31
N GLY A 144 -4.08 12.62 -6.55
CA GLY A 144 -3.30 12.20 -7.72
C GLY A 144 -2.15 13.15 -8.10
N TYR A 145 -2.06 14.33 -7.44
CA TYR A 145 -1.04 15.36 -7.65
C TYR A 145 -0.30 15.64 -6.34
N PRO A 146 0.57 14.71 -5.89
CA PRO A 146 1.17 14.76 -4.55
C PRO A 146 2.20 15.86 -4.37
N VAL A 147 2.68 16.47 -5.46
CA VAL A 147 3.72 17.51 -5.39
C VAL A 147 3.07 18.89 -5.38
N ALA A 148 3.04 19.53 -4.21
CA ALA A 148 2.57 20.89 -4.05
C ALA A 148 3.68 21.90 -4.38
N ILE A 149 3.34 22.95 -5.14
CA ILE A 149 4.16 24.11 -5.39
C ILE A 149 3.38 25.32 -4.86
N GLY A 150 3.73 25.73 -3.65
CA GLY A 150 2.94 26.69 -2.89
C GLY A 150 1.52 26.21 -2.66
N ASN A 151 0.59 27.17 -2.58
CA ASN A 151 -0.82 26.91 -2.34
C ASN A 151 -1.69 26.98 -3.61
N THR A 152 -1.04 26.98 -4.79
CA THR A 152 -1.75 27.25 -6.04
C THR A 152 -1.55 26.19 -7.11
N LEU A 153 -0.45 25.45 -7.10
CA LEU A 153 -0.14 24.49 -8.15
C LEU A 153 0.20 23.12 -7.57
N ARG A 154 -0.33 22.07 -8.16
CA ARG A 154 0.12 20.69 -7.86
C ARG A 154 0.54 19.97 -9.13
N LEU A 155 1.55 19.12 -8.99
CA LEU A 155 2.12 18.29 -10.06
C LEU A 155 2.07 16.81 -9.64
N LYS A 156 2.11 15.93 -10.63
CA LYS A 156 2.29 14.48 -10.36
C LYS A 156 3.71 14.16 -9.91
N ARG A 157 4.72 14.88 -10.43
CA ARG A 157 6.14 14.69 -10.09
C ARG A 157 6.97 15.94 -10.44
N LYS A 158 8.12 16.10 -9.78
CA LYS A 158 9.12 17.16 -10.08
C LYS A 158 10.26 16.70 -10.99
N GLU A 159 10.34 15.43 -11.32
CA GLU A 159 11.37 14.86 -12.19
C GLU A 159 10.70 14.31 -13.44
N TRP A 160 11.09 14.83 -14.59
CA TRP A 160 10.58 14.46 -15.90
C TRP A 160 11.66 13.75 -16.68
N GLN A 161 11.45 12.47 -16.97
CA GLN A 161 12.34 11.70 -17.84
C GLN A 161 11.69 11.55 -19.20
N ILE A 162 12.41 11.99 -20.24
CA ILE A 162 11.94 12.00 -21.61
C ILE A 162 12.92 11.19 -22.47
N ARG A 163 12.40 10.22 -23.20
CA ARG A 163 13.18 9.48 -24.19
C ARG A 163 13.13 10.23 -25.53
N VAL A 164 14.31 10.44 -26.11
CA VAL A 164 14.45 11.08 -27.42
C VAL A 164 14.95 10.02 -28.39
N LEU A 165 14.07 9.58 -29.31
CA LEU A 165 14.32 8.44 -30.21
C LEU A 165 15.00 8.86 -31.53
N SER A 166 15.11 10.15 -31.82
CA SER A 166 15.69 10.68 -33.04
C SER A 166 16.23 12.08 -32.78
N ARG A 167 17.20 12.53 -33.57
CA ARG A 167 17.78 13.88 -33.48
C ARG A 167 17.21 14.84 -34.49
N GLU A 168 16.10 14.53 -35.15
CA GLU A 168 15.48 15.37 -36.16
C GLU A 168 14.06 15.78 -35.76
N GLY A 169 13.70 17.03 -36.13
CA GLY A 169 12.37 17.59 -35.94
C GLY A 169 12.00 17.92 -34.50
N MET A 170 10.74 18.22 -34.29
CA MET A 170 10.17 18.60 -32.99
C MET A 170 9.57 17.41 -32.26
N GLN A 171 9.85 17.30 -30.96
CA GLN A 171 9.17 16.39 -30.05
C GLN A 171 8.35 17.18 -29.03
N VAL A 172 7.15 16.75 -28.76
CA VAL A 172 6.25 17.42 -27.81
C VAL A 172 5.88 16.45 -26.68
N GLU A 173 6.14 16.86 -25.45
CA GLU A 173 5.79 16.13 -24.24
C GLU A 173 4.76 16.90 -23.42
N ARG A 174 3.86 16.18 -22.79
CA ARG A 174 2.76 16.73 -21.98
C ARG A 174 2.85 16.24 -20.54
N PHE A 175 2.79 17.16 -19.60
CA PHE A 175 2.79 16.90 -18.17
C PHE A 175 1.60 17.60 -17.56
N ILE A 176 0.75 16.84 -16.89
CA ILE A 176 -0.47 17.41 -16.33
C ILE A 176 -0.15 18.09 -15.01
N CYS A 177 -0.73 19.26 -14.81
CA CYS A 177 -0.76 19.99 -13.54
C CYS A 177 -2.20 20.38 -13.18
N VAL A 178 -2.40 20.86 -11.96
CA VAL A 178 -3.69 21.38 -11.51
C VAL A 178 -3.50 22.68 -10.75
N ASN A 179 -4.33 23.66 -11.05
CA ASN A 179 -4.43 24.90 -10.27
C ASN A 179 -5.41 24.66 -9.11
N ILE A 180 -4.86 24.55 -7.90
CA ILE A 180 -5.64 24.42 -6.65
C ILE A 180 -5.90 25.77 -5.99
N GLY A 181 -5.43 26.85 -6.58
CA GLY A 181 -5.63 28.23 -6.10
C GLY A 181 -7.02 28.77 -6.42
N LYS A 182 -7.29 29.98 -5.95
CA LYS A 182 -8.60 30.65 -6.13
C LYS A 182 -8.62 31.61 -7.33
N GLN A 183 -7.50 31.80 -8.02
CA GLN A 183 -7.36 32.69 -9.17
C GLN A 183 -6.81 31.94 -10.37
N PRO A 184 -7.14 32.40 -11.60
CA PRO A 184 -6.52 31.87 -12.81
C PRO A 184 -5.00 31.96 -12.74
N LEU A 185 -4.32 30.90 -13.14
CA LEU A 185 -2.86 30.77 -13.08
C LEU A 185 -2.30 30.78 -14.50
N ASN A 186 -1.37 31.70 -14.78
CA ASN A 186 -0.58 31.70 -16.00
C ASN A 186 0.84 31.23 -15.68
N LEU A 187 1.21 30.09 -16.22
CA LEU A 187 2.55 29.52 -16.03
C LEU A 187 3.45 29.85 -17.24
N SER A 188 4.68 30.25 -16.95
CA SER A 188 5.78 30.25 -17.86
C SER A 188 6.97 29.51 -17.28
N ALA A 189 8.06 29.38 -18.00
CA ALA A 189 9.26 28.74 -17.50
C ALA A 189 10.49 29.64 -17.79
N LEU A 190 11.33 29.71 -16.77
CA LEU A 190 12.60 30.45 -16.83
C LEU A 190 13.76 29.47 -17.02
N MET A 191 14.91 30.01 -17.49
CA MET A 191 16.17 29.28 -17.66
C MET A 191 16.09 28.09 -18.62
N LEU A 192 15.29 28.21 -19.67
CA LEU A 192 15.20 27.16 -20.69
C LEU A 192 16.42 27.16 -21.64
N PRO A 193 16.99 25.99 -21.95
CA PRO A 193 17.90 25.83 -23.06
C PRO A 193 17.27 26.24 -24.39
N GLU A 194 18.06 26.67 -25.38
CA GLU A 194 17.57 27.16 -26.70
C GLU A 194 16.74 26.10 -27.46
N TYR A 195 16.99 24.82 -27.22
CA TYR A 195 16.27 23.71 -27.84
C TYR A 195 14.96 23.37 -27.11
N ILE A 196 14.56 24.09 -26.04
CA ILE A 196 13.35 23.84 -25.25
C ILE A 196 12.41 25.04 -25.32
N ARG A 197 11.13 24.76 -25.56
CA ARG A 197 10.04 25.73 -25.43
C ARG A 197 8.99 25.17 -24.45
N PHE A 198 8.42 26.06 -23.63
CA PHE A 198 7.39 25.72 -22.64
C PHE A 198 6.14 26.58 -22.88
N ARG A 199 4.97 25.94 -22.72
CA ARG A 199 3.68 26.62 -22.68
C ARG A 199 2.69 25.77 -21.91
N THR A 200 1.56 26.34 -21.52
CA THR A 200 0.42 25.60 -20.96
C THR A 200 -0.77 25.59 -21.92
N GLU A 201 -1.59 24.57 -21.79
CA GLU A 201 -2.83 24.41 -22.54
C GLU A 201 -3.93 23.95 -21.60
N PRO A 202 -4.92 24.81 -21.26
CA PRO A 202 -5.07 26.21 -21.71
C PRO A 202 -3.97 27.16 -21.17
N LYS A 203 -3.79 28.31 -21.82
CA LYS A 203 -2.80 29.31 -21.40
C LYS A 203 -3.07 29.84 -20.00
N ALA A 204 -4.33 30.15 -19.69
CA ALA A 204 -4.78 30.50 -18.36
C ALA A 204 -5.47 29.28 -17.73
N ILE A 205 -4.91 28.76 -16.64
CA ILE A 205 -5.42 27.61 -15.92
C ILE A 205 -6.40 28.10 -14.88
N LEU A 206 -7.69 27.81 -15.06
CA LEU A 206 -8.73 28.23 -14.13
C LEU A 206 -8.59 27.56 -12.76
N PRO A 207 -9.13 28.16 -11.68
CA PRO A 207 -9.20 27.52 -10.38
C PRO A 207 -9.84 26.12 -10.44
N GLU A 208 -9.27 25.18 -9.68
CA GLU A 208 -9.72 23.79 -9.56
C GLU A 208 -9.80 23.04 -10.90
N THR A 209 -8.95 23.41 -11.88
CA THR A 209 -8.88 22.72 -13.17
C THR A 209 -7.49 22.19 -13.47
N GLU A 210 -7.46 21.12 -14.25
CA GLU A 210 -6.23 20.56 -14.81
C GLU A 210 -5.81 21.31 -16.08
N ALA A 211 -4.52 21.27 -16.37
CA ALA A 211 -3.95 21.77 -17.63
C ALA A 211 -2.72 20.95 -18.03
N ASP A 212 -2.43 20.95 -19.31
CA ASP A 212 -1.17 20.42 -19.83
C ASP A 212 -0.06 21.46 -19.74
N MET A 213 1.04 21.11 -19.15
CA MET A 213 2.34 21.75 -19.32
C MET A 213 3.02 21.08 -20.51
N ILE A 214 3.22 21.83 -21.57
CA ILE A 214 3.74 21.35 -22.85
C ILE A 214 5.19 21.74 -22.98
N LEU A 215 6.05 20.76 -23.15
CA LEU A 215 7.45 20.91 -23.42
C LEU A 215 7.72 20.53 -24.88
N SER A 216 8.11 21.49 -25.69
CA SER A 216 8.51 21.25 -27.08
C SER A 216 10.03 21.23 -27.17
N ILE A 217 10.60 20.17 -27.73
CA ILE A 217 12.03 19.90 -27.84
C ILE A 217 12.42 19.97 -29.31
N ASP A 218 13.26 20.92 -29.68
CA ASP A 218 13.90 20.93 -30.99
C ASP A 218 15.08 19.96 -30.96
N ARG A 219 14.87 18.79 -31.55
CA ARG A 219 15.83 17.71 -31.50
C ARG A 219 17.07 17.95 -32.35
N SER A 220 16.98 18.84 -33.33
CA SER A 220 18.10 19.22 -34.20
C SER A 220 19.15 20.09 -33.51
N LEU A 221 18.74 20.77 -32.44
CA LEU A 221 19.60 21.63 -31.62
C LEU A 221 20.19 20.91 -30.38
N LEU A 222 19.90 19.61 -30.18
CA LEU A 222 20.38 18.89 -29.03
C LEU A 222 21.91 18.67 -29.08
N PRO A 223 22.60 18.88 -27.95
CA PRO A 223 24.02 18.54 -27.81
C PRO A 223 24.31 17.05 -28.09
N GLN A 224 25.52 16.76 -28.58
CA GLN A 224 25.99 15.39 -28.85
C GLN A 224 26.36 14.66 -27.54
N LYS A 225 25.33 14.29 -26.76
CA LYS A 225 25.43 13.56 -25.47
C LYS A 225 24.41 12.45 -25.47
N SER A 226 24.62 11.41 -24.65
CA SER A 226 23.66 10.32 -24.42
C SER A 226 22.59 10.74 -23.43
N GLU A 227 22.87 11.73 -22.59
CA GLU A 227 21.99 12.23 -21.55
C GLU A 227 22.18 13.74 -21.37
N ILE A 228 21.05 14.45 -21.22
CA ILE A 228 21.04 15.88 -20.94
C ILE A 228 20.11 16.10 -19.74
N THR A 229 20.60 16.79 -18.72
CA THR A 229 19.80 17.18 -17.55
C THR A 229 19.81 18.69 -17.43
N PHE A 230 18.64 19.29 -17.21
CA PHE A 230 18.49 20.71 -16.92
C PHE A 230 17.36 20.95 -15.93
N CYS A 231 17.37 22.14 -15.31
CA CYS A 231 16.33 22.60 -14.41
C CYS A 231 15.43 23.61 -15.13
N LEU A 232 14.12 23.37 -15.04
CA LEU A 232 13.08 24.27 -15.49
C LEU A 232 12.48 24.94 -14.25
N VAL A 233 12.56 26.24 -14.17
CA VAL A 233 11.97 27.02 -13.07
C VAL A 233 10.62 27.54 -13.51
N LEU A 234 9.55 27.04 -12.92
CA LEU A 234 8.19 27.52 -13.22
C LEU A 234 8.02 28.94 -12.71
N ASP A 235 7.48 29.83 -13.56
CA ASP A 235 7.12 31.18 -13.20
C ASP A 235 5.59 31.35 -13.20
N GLY A 236 5.08 32.33 -12.45
CA GLY A 236 3.64 32.51 -12.22
C GLY A 236 3.15 32.00 -10.87
N VAL A 237 4.00 31.35 -10.06
CA VAL A 237 3.70 30.91 -8.69
C VAL A 237 4.58 31.65 -7.68
N SER A 238 3.96 32.16 -6.61
CA SER A 238 4.63 33.00 -5.59
C SER A 238 5.31 32.18 -4.49
N VAL A 239 6.36 31.42 -4.88
CA VAL A 239 7.21 30.65 -3.96
C VAL A 239 8.67 30.78 -4.38
N ARG A 240 9.59 30.34 -3.50
CA ARG A 240 11.03 30.38 -3.81
C ARG A 240 11.36 29.56 -5.05
N PRO A 241 12.35 29.96 -5.87
CA PRO A 241 12.75 29.22 -7.07
C PRO A 241 13.01 27.73 -6.81
N SER A 242 13.67 27.37 -5.71
CA SER A 242 13.93 25.97 -5.34
C SER A 242 12.67 25.13 -5.14
N GLU A 243 11.56 25.74 -4.72
CA GLU A 243 10.29 25.06 -4.51
C GLU A 243 9.53 24.80 -5.82
N ARG A 244 9.74 25.67 -6.84
CA ARG A 244 9.09 25.64 -8.16
C ARG A 244 10.00 25.15 -9.29
N THR A 245 11.13 24.53 -8.97
CA THR A 245 12.05 23.92 -9.92
C THR A 245 11.64 22.50 -10.24
N VAL A 246 11.60 22.18 -11.53
CA VAL A 246 11.38 20.83 -12.08
C VAL A 246 12.67 20.39 -12.75
N GLN A 247 13.13 19.20 -12.46
CA GLN A 247 14.28 18.58 -13.11
C GLN A 247 13.82 17.83 -14.36
N VAL A 248 14.44 18.12 -15.49
CA VAL A 248 14.16 17.46 -16.76
C VAL A 248 15.41 16.69 -17.21
N LYS A 249 15.22 15.43 -17.52
CA LYS A 249 16.25 14.51 -18.00
C LYS A 249 15.86 13.97 -19.37
N LEU A 250 16.65 14.29 -20.39
CA LEU A 250 16.51 13.76 -21.74
C LEU A 250 17.46 12.56 -21.88
N LEU A 251 16.92 11.42 -22.27
CA LEU A 251 17.66 10.19 -22.56
C LEU A 251 17.70 10.02 -24.08
N LEU A 252 18.87 10.22 -24.69
CA LEU A 252 19.04 10.17 -26.15
C LEU A 252 19.54 8.79 -26.56
N GLN A 253 18.82 8.20 -27.50
CA GLN A 253 19.16 6.89 -28.10
C GLN A 253 19.75 7.06 -29.51
#